data_287c637f2f65feee2d601477f7c3de35
#
_entry.id   287c637f2f65feee2d601477f7c3de35
#
_cell.length_a   1.000
_cell.length_b   1.000
_cell.length_c   1.000
_cell.angle_alpha   90.00
_cell.angle_beta   90.00
_cell.angle_gamma   90.00
#
_symmetry.space_group_name_H-M   'P 1'
#
loop_
_entity.id
_entity.type
_entity.pdbx_description
1 polymer ?
#
loop_
_entity_poly.entity_id
_entity_poly.type
_entity_poly.pdbx_seq_one_letter_code
_entity_poly.pdbx_strand_id
1 'polypeptide(L)'
;MAGFAEGTLRVGAKSYRIHRLAAVEEAGLGRLARLPRSIRVLLENLLRHEDGVTVVREDIAALAAWRSDGKNTREIAYRPARVVLQDLTGVPAVVDLAAMRDAMTDLGGDPKRINPLRPADLVIDHSVQVDVFGQPKAL
;
A
#
# COMPACT_ATOMS: atom_id res chain seq x y z
N MET A 1 -8.99 4.03 -18.02
CA MET A 1 -10.42 3.65 -17.99
C MET A 1 -10.83 3.45 -16.53
N ALA A 2 -12.03 3.87 -16.11
CA ALA A 2 -12.51 3.61 -14.76
C ALA A 2 -12.64 2.10 -14.55
N GLY A 3 -12.13 1.58 -13.42
CA GLY A 3 -12.25 0.16 -13.08
C GLY A 3 -13.72 -0.22 -12.84
N PHE A 4 -14.10 -1.47 -13.10
CA PHE A 4 -15.49 -1.93 -12.94
C PHE A 4 -16.06 -1.78 -11.53
N ALA A 5 -15.20 -1.63 -10.52
CA ALA A 5 -15.55 -1.49 -9.11
C ALA A 5 -15.65 -0.03 -8.64
N GLU A 6 -15.35 0.96 -9.49
CA GLU A 6 -15.42 2.36 -9.08
C GLU A 6 -16.83 2.78 -8.69
N GLY A 7 -16.91 3.60 -7.66
CA GLY A 7 -18.17 4.17 -7.17
C GLY A 7 -17.93 5.44 -6.37
N THR A 8 -19.02 6.08 -5.99
CA THR A 8 -19.01 7.31 -5.19
C THR A 8 -19.71 7.08 -3.86
N LEU A 9 -19.05 7.46 -2.77
CA LEU A 9 -19.62 7.53 -1.43
C LEU A 9 -19.88 9.01 -1.09
N ARG A 10 -21.10 9.34 -0.74
CA ARG A 10 -21.45 10.68 -0.23
C ARG A 10 -21.54 10.66 1.27
N VAL A 11 -20.83 11.60 1.92
CA VAL A 11 -20.85 11.79 3.38
C VAL A 11 -21.13 13.26 3.64
N GLY A 12 -22.35 13.60 4.00
CA GLY A 12 -22.82 14.99 4.07
C GLY A 12 -22.67 15.69 2.70
N ALA A 13 -22.01 16.83 2.67
CA ALA A 13 -21.73 17.59 1.45
C ALA A 13 -20.52 17.09 0.64
N LYS A 14 -19.75 16.12 1.16
CA LYS A 14 -18.55 15.62 0.51
C LYS A 14 -18.83 14.34 -0.27
N SER A 15 -18.16 14.21 -1.42
CA SER A 15 -18.17 13.00 -2.24
C SER A 15 -16.78 12.40 -2.31
N TYR A 16 -16.69 11.08 -2.14
CA TYR A 16 -15.45 10.32 -2.16
C TYR A 16 -15.52 9.24 -3.23
N ARG A 17 -14.43 9.11 -4.01
CA ARG A 17 -14.28 7.97 -4.91
C ARG A 17 -13.89 6.73 -4.08
N ILE A 18 -14.61 5.65 -4.27
CA ILE A 18 -14.40 4.38 -3.59
C ILE A 18 -14.31 3.25 -4.60
N HIS A 19 -13.79 2.09 -4.15
CA HIS A 19 -13.84 0.84 -4.90
C HIS A 19 -14.76 -0.12 -4.14
N ARG A 20 -15.88 -0.46 -4.80
CA ARG A 20 -16.96 -1.24 -4.17
C ARG A 20 -16.64 -2.73 -4.23
N LEU A 21 -16.52 -3.36 -3.08
CA LEU A 21 -16.38 -4.83 -3.02
C LEU A 21 -17.60 -5.54 -3.64
N ALA A 22 -18.79 -4.98 -3.50
CA ALA A 22 -20.02 -5.55 -4.07
C ALA A 22 -19.93 -5.79 -5.58
N ALA A 23 -19.12 -4.98 -6.30
CA ALA A 23 -18.89 -5.17 -7.73
C ALA A 23 -18.29 -6.55 -8.08
N VAL A 24 -17.58 -7.18 -7.14
CA VAL A 24 -17.02 -8.53 -7.31
C VAL A 24 -18.15 -9.57 -7.37
N GLU A 25 -19.18 -9.44 -6.53
CA GLU A 25 -20.37 -10.31 -6.55
C GLU A 25 -21.23 -10.00 -7.78
N GLU A 26 -21.43 -8.73 -8.11
CA GLU A 26 -22.15 -8.26 -9.30
C GLU A 26 -21.53 -8.81 -10.60
N ALA A 27 -20.19 -8.93 -10.63
CA ALA A 27 -19.43 -9.52 -11.74
C ALA A 27 -19.37 -11.06 -11.71
N GLY A 28 -19.97 -11.71 -10.72
CA GLY A 28 -19.97 -13.18 -10.58
C GLY A 28 -18.61 -13.79 -10.20
N LEU A 29 -17.65 -12.98 -9.72
CA LEU A 29 -16.29 -13.43 -9.42
C LEU A 29 -16.16 -14.16 -8.08
N GLY A 30 -17.12 -14.00 -7.15
CA GLY A 30 -17.09 -14.67 -5.87
C GLY A 30 -18.16 -14.19 -4.90
N ARG A 31 -18.14 -14.71 -3.66
CA ARG A 31 -19.08 -14.38 -2.60
C ARG A 31 -18.33 -13.72 -1.44
N LEU A 32 -18.56 -12.45 -1.19
CA LEU A 32 -17.90 -11.68 -0.13
C LEU A 32 -18.19 -12.25 1.27
N ALA A 33 -19.38 -12.76 1.50
CA ALA A 33 -19.76 -13.31 2.80
C ALA A 33 -18.84 -14.45 3.28
N ARG A 34 -18.18 -15.15 2.34
CA ARG A 34 -17.23 -16.24 2.63
C ARG A 34 -15.82 -15.76 2.96
N LEU A 35 -15.49 -14.52 2.63
CA LEU A 35 -14.15 -13.99 2.78
C LEU A 35 -13.94 -13.38 4.17
N PRO A 36 -12.84 -13.71 4.88
CA PRO A 36 -12.40 -12.99 6.06
C PRO A 36 -12.23 -11.49 5.77
N ARG A 37 -12.34 -10.66 6.78
CA ARG A 37 -12.17 -9.20 6.61
C ARG A 37 -10.81 -8.82 6.06
N SER A 38 -9.73 -9.49 6.49
CA SER A 38 -8.38 -9.30 5.98
C SER A 38 -8.28 -9.55 4.47
N ILE A 39 -8.91 -10.63 3.99
CA ILE A 39 -8.94 -10.94 2.54
C ILE A 39 -9.76 -9.90 1.77
N ARG A 40 -10.82 -9.35 2.37
CA ARG A 40 -11.59 -8.26 1.73
C ARG A 40 -10.78 -6.97 1.60
N VAL A 41 -9.89 -6.67 2.57
CA VAL A 41 -8.97 -5.52 2.48
C VAL A 41 -7.98 -5.72 1.32
N LEU A 42 -7.40 -6.91 1.19
CA LEU A 42 -6.53 -7.24 0.05
C LEU A 42 -7.29 -7.18 -1.29
N LEU A 43 -8.53 -7.66 -1.31
CA LEU A 43 -9.38 -7.62 -2.50
C LEU A 43 -9.70 -6.18 -2.91
N GLU A 44 -10.01 -5.29 -1.97
CA GLU A 44 -10.20 -3.87 -2.25
C GLU A 44 -8.90 -3.22 -2.77
N ASN A 45 -7.75 -3.63 -2.25
CA ASN A 45 -6.46 -3.17 -2.76
C ASN A 45 -6.26 -3.54 -4.24
N LEU A 46 -6.57 -4.77 -4.63
CA LEU A 46 -6.51 -5.19 -6.04
C LEU A 46 -7.49 -4.39 -6.91
N LEU A 47 -8.75 -4.24 -6.47
CA LEU A 47 -9.75 -3.45 -7.20
C LEU A 47 -9.31 -1.99 -7.42
N ARG A 48 -8.61 -1.42 -6.46
CA ARG A 48 -8.09 -0.05 -6.52
C ARG A 48 -6.94 0.11 -7.50
N HIS A 49 -6.19 -0.95 -7.73
CA HIS A 49 -4.94 -0.94 -8.48
C HIS A 49 -4.98 -1.80 -9.75
N GLU A 50 -6.17 -2.26 -10.17
CA GLU A 50 -6.34 -2.99 -11.42
C GLU A 50 -5.89 -2.11 -12.60
N ASP A 51 -4.81 -2.52 -13.25
CA ASP A 51 -4.18 -1.80 -14.36
C ASP A 51 -4.00 -2.68 -15.62
N GLY A 52 -4.36 -3.96 -15.52
CA GLY A 52 -4.23 -4.93 -16.59
C GLY A 52 -2.79 -5.40 -16.86
N VAL A 53 -1.83 -4.98 -16.05
CA VAL A 53 -0.40 -5.31 -16.16
C VAL A 53 0.13 -5.90 -14.86
N THR A 54 0.13 -5.12 -13.78
CA THR A 54 0.60 -5.56 -12.46
C THR A 54 -0.51 -6.15 -11.62
N VAL A 55 -1.73 -5.71 -11.80
CA VAL A 55 -2.94 -6.27 -11.22
C VAL A 55 -3.93 -6.53 -12.35
N VAL A 56 -4.19 -7.80 -12.60
CA VAL A 56 -5.11 -8.24 -13.64
C VAL A 56 -6.41 -8.77 -13.05
N ARG A 57 -7.44 -8.92 -13.88
CA ARG A 57 -8.75 -9.42 -13.47
C ARG A 57 -8.70 -10.80 -12.82
N GLU A 58 -7.78 -11.64 -13.28
CA GLU A 58 -7.56 -12.99 -12.77
C GLU A 58 -7.05 -13.00 -11.33
N ASP A 59 -6.30 -11.97 -10.89
CA ASP A 59 -5.86 -11.81 -9.51
C ASP A 59 -7.04 -11.53 -8.58
N ILE A 60 -7.94 -10.65 -9.03
CA ILE A 60 -9.18 -10.33 -8.33
C ILE A 60 -10.06 -11.57 -8.21
N ALA A 61 -10.24 -12.31 -9.31
CA ALA A 61 -11.05 -13.54 -9.32
C ALA A 61 -10.45 -14.62 -8.41
N ALA A 62 -9.12 -14.81 -8.44
CA ALA A 62 -8.43 -15.78 -7.61
C ALA A 62 -8.58 -15.45 -6.11
N LEU A 63 -8.44 -14.17 -5.74
CA LEU A 63 -8.61 -13.76 -4.36
C LEU A 63 -10.08 -13.80 -3.90
N ALA A 64 -11.02 -13.48 -4.79
CA ALA A 64 -12.45 -13.63 -4.52
C ALA A 64 -12.88 -15.10 -4.31
N ALA A 65 -12.15 -16.04 -4.92
CA ALA A 65 -12.33 -17.48 -4.75
C ALA A 65 -11.52 -18.07 -3.58
N TRP A 66 -10.87 -17.23 -2.77
CA TRP A 66 -10.02 -17.67 -1.66
C TRP A 66 -10.72 -18.66 -0.72
N ARG A 67 -9.94 -19.64 -0.24
CA ARG A 67 -10.39 -20.71 0.66
C ARG A 67 -9.41 -20.89 1.81
N SER A 68 -9.93 -21.28 2.97
CA SER A 68 -9.13 -21.52 4.19
C SER A 68 -8.37 -22.86 4.19
N ASP A 69 -8.50 -23.66 3.14
CA ASP A 69 -7.88 -25.00 3.03
C ASP A 69 -6.39 -24.97 2.60
N GLY A 70 -5.79 -23.78 2.51
CA GLY A 70 -4.38 -23.59 2.15
C GLY A 70 -4.04 -23.85 0.67
N LYS A 71 -5.02 -24.10 -0.18
CA LYS A 71 -4.80 -24.42 -1.62
C LYS A 71 -4.71 -23.18 -2.52
N ASN A 72 -4.54 -22.00 -1.93
CA ASN A 72 -4.40 -20.75 -2.67
C ASN A 72 -2.93 -20.58 -3.05
N THR A 73 -2.60 -20.72 -4.32
CA THR A 73 -1.21 -20.72 -4.82
C THR A 73 -0.87 -19.49 -5.67
N ARG A 74 -1.85 -18.61 -5.94
CA ARG A 74 -1.62 -17.43 -6.76
C ARG A 74 -0.99 -16.32 -5.94
N GLU A 75 0.15 -15.83 -6.38
CA GLU A 75 0.75 -14.60 -5.88
C GLU A 75 -0.03 -13.39 -6.41
N ILE A 76 -0.18 -12.37 -5.56
CA ILE A 76 -0.87 -11.13 -5.91
C ILE A 76 0.04 -9.93 -5.61
N ALA A 77 -0.05 -8.90 -6.43
CA ALA A 77 0.58 -7.62 -6.12
C ALA A 77 -0.16 -6.93 -4.96
N TYR A 78 0.59 -6.29 -4.07
CA TYR A 78 0.05 -5.49 -2.97
C TYR A 78 0.69 -4.10 -2.96
N ARG A 79 -0.13 -3.06 -2.92
CA ARG A 79 0.32 -1.67 -2.85
C ARG A 79 -0.15 -1.03 -1.55
N PRO A 80 0.73 -0.93 -0.53
CA PRO A 80 0.36 -0.32 0.75
C PRO A 80 0.02 1.16 0.59
N ALA A 81 -0.83 1.68 1.45
CA ALA A 81 -1.12 3.12 1.52
C ALA A 81 0.02 3.89 2.22
N ARG A 82 0.71 3.23 3.15
CA ARG A 82 1.84 3.76 3.93
C ARG A 82 2.77 2.60 4.31
N VAL A 83 4.05 2.89 4.42
CA VAL A 83 5.07 1.97 4.95
C VAL A 83 5.57 2.53 6.28
N VAL A 84 5.68 1.68 7.29
CA VAL A 84 6.32 2.02 8.56
C VAL A 84 7.56 1.15 8.70
N LEU A 85 8.70 1.80 8.92
CA LEU A 85 10.00 1.17 9.08
C LEU A 85 10.48 1.42 10.50
N GLN A 86 11.02 0.39 11.18
CA GLN A 86 11.83 0.60 12.35
C GLN A 86 13.27 0.93 11.90
N ASP A 87 14.10 1.45 12.79
CA ASP A 87 15.43 1.99 12.43
C ASP A 87 16.40 0.93 11.89
N LEU A 88 16.34 -0.32 12.37
CA LEU A 88 17.20 -1.40 11.89
C LEU A 88 17.01 -1.70 10.40
N THR A 89 15.77 -1.61 9.91
CA THR A 89 15.42 -1.80 8.49
C THR A 89 15.30 -0.47 7.74
N GLY A 90 14.93 0.60 8.42
CA GLY A 90 14.71 1.92 7.83
C GLY A 90 15.99 2.65 7.47
N VAL A 91 17.04 2.56 8.31
CA VAL A 91 18.33 3.24 8.02
C VAL A 91 18.97 2.72 6.73
N PRO A 92 19.09 1.40 6.47
CA PRO A 92 19.59 0.91 5.18
C PRO A 92 18.74 1.42 4.00
N ALA A 93 17.41 1.43 4.12
CA ALA A 93 16.54 1.95 3.05
C ALA A 93 16.78 3.45 2.76
N VAL A 94 17.03 4.27 3.78
CA VAL A 94 17.38 5.69 3.63
C VAL A 94 18.74 5.84 2.95
N VAL A 95 19.73 5.01 3.32
CA VAL A 95 21.06 5.00 2.69
C VAL A 95 20.96 4.65 1.21
N ASP A 96 20.17 3.62 0.85
CA ASP A 96 19.94 3.23 -0.54
C ASP A 96 19.29 4.36 -1.34
N LEU A 97 18.29 5.03 -0.79
CA LEU A 97 17.65 6.17 -1.45
C LEU A 97 18.64 7.34 -1.63
N ALA A 98 19.52 7.59 -0.67
CA ALA A 98 20.56 8.62 -0.79
C ALA A 98 21.55 8.27 -1.91
N ALA A 99 22.06 7.03 -1.93
CA ALA A 99 22.95 6.55 -2.99
C ALA A 99 22.30 6.62 -4.38
N MET A 100 21.01 6.28 -4.49
CA MET A 100 20.27 6.42 -5.74
C MET A 100 20.15 7.89 -6.19
N ARG A 101 20.02 8.84 -5.27
CA ARG A 101 20.02 10.28 -5.60
C ARG A 101 21.37 10.75 -6.12
N ASP A 102 22.45 10.31 -5.50
CA ASP A 102 23.80 10.61 -5.97
C ASP A 102 24.02 10.06 -7.39
N ALA A 103 23.71 8.80 -7.59
CA ALA A 103 23.79 8.18 -8.93
C ALA A 103 22.91 8.89 -9.97
N MET A 104 21.71 9.33 -9.60
CA MET A 104 20.84 10.11 -10.49
C MET A 104 21.49 11.43 -10.90
N THR A 105 22.16 12.11 -9.95
CA THR A 105 22.90 13.37 -10.22
C THR A 105 24.07 13.10 -11.17
N ASP A 106 24.84 12.05 -10.94
CA ASP A 106 26.00 11.68 -11.78
C ASP A 106 25.58 11.35 -13.22
N LEU A 107 24.37 10.79 -13.37
CA LEU A 107 23.77 10.51 -14.68
C LEU A 107 23.11 11.75 -15.33
N GLY A 108 23.18 12.93 -14.69
CA GLY A 108 22.61 14.18 -15.19
C GLY A 108 21.09 14.28 -15.04
N GLY A 109 20.47 13.43 -14.19
CA GLY A 109 19.05 13.44 -13.89
C GLY A 109 18.68 14.31 -12.67
N ASP A 110 17.39 14.48 -12.42
CA ASP A 110 16.89 15.18 -11.24
C ASP A 110 16.78 14.24 -10.03
N PRO A 111 17.63 14.40 -8.97
CA PRO A 111 17.60 13.55 -7.79
C PRO A 111 16.28 13.64 -7.00
N LYS A 112 15.49 14.71 -7.16
CA LYS A 112 14.18 14.84 -6.53
C LYS A 112 13.16 13.80 -7.00
N ARG A 113 13.42 13.16 -8.14
CA ARG A 113 12.58 12.06 -8.64
C ARG A 113 12.75 10.75 -7.85
N ILE A 114 13.84 10.63 -7.08
CA ILE A 114 14.11 9.45 -6.26
C ILE A 114 13.44 9.65 -4.89
N ASN A 115 12.25 9.10 -4.77
CA ASN A 115 11.46 9.07 -3.53
C ASN A 115 10.64 7.78 -3.48
N PRO A 116 10.27 7.31 -2.27
CA PRO A 116 9.30 6.24 -2.14
C PRO A 116 7.98 6.59 -2.83
N LEU A 117 7.37 5.63 -3.53
CA LEU A 117 6.07 5.82 -4.19
C LEU A 117 4.91 5.95 -3.19
N ARG A 118 5.13 5.57 -1.93
CA ARG A 118 4.19 5.67 -0.83
C ARG A 118 4.86 6.38 0.34
N PRO A 119 4.11 7.11 1.16
CA PRO A 119 4.65 7.65 2.41
C PRO A 119 5.33 6.56 3.21
N ALA A 120 6.57 6.79 3.61
CA ALA A 120 7.37 5.88 4.42
C ALA A 120 7.85 6.64 5.65
N ASP A 121 7.48 6.13 6.83
CA ASP A 121 7.87 6.71 8.11
C ASP A 121 8.88 5.78 8.79
N LEU A 122 10.00 6.34 9.21
CA LEU A 122 10.95 5.65 10.07
C LEU A 122 10.63 6.00 11.52
N VAL A 123 10.36 4.99 12.34
CA VAL A 123 10.03 5.15 13.76
C VAL A 123 11.01 4.34 14.59
N ILE A 124 11.69 5.03 15.51
CA ILE A 124 12.61 4.38 16.46
C ILE A 124 11.77 3.64 17.50
N ASP A 125 12.03 2.35 17.69
CA ASP A 125 11.30 1.47 18.61
C ASP A 125 12.17 0.96 19.79
N HIS A 126 13.40 1.43 19.89
CA HIS A 126 14.29 1.11 21.00
C HIS A 126 14.44 2.29 21.98
N SER A 127 15.07 2.02 23.13
CA SER A 127 15.42 3.04 24.12
C SER A 127 16.39 4.05 23.53
N VAL A 128 16.18 5.32 23.89
CA VAL A 128 17.02 6.44 23.48
C VAL A 128 17.61 7.08 24.73
N GLN A 129 18.93 7.34 24.75
CA GLN A 129 19.56 8.12 25.80
C GLN A 129 19.25 9.59 25.56
N VAL A 130 18.76 10.27 26.59
CA VAL A 130 18.41 11.70 26.53
C VAL A 130 19.37 12.45 27.44
N ASP A 131 20.27 13.25 26.83
CA ASP A 131 21.29 13.99 27.56
C ASP A 131 20.74 15.29 28.17
N VAL A 132 19.77 15.92 27.52
CA VAL A 132 19.16 17.18 27.95
C VAL A 132 17.64 17.09 27.83
N PHE A 133 16.91 17.35 28.93
CA PHE A 133 15.46 17.28 28.93
C PHE A 133 14.85 18.25 29.95
N GLY A 134 13.56 18.56 29.81
CA GLY A 134 12.77 19.34 30.78
C GLY A 134 13.24 20.79 30.99
N GLN A 135 14.03 21.35 30.09
CA GLN A 135 14.51 22.71 30.15
C GLN A 135 14.52 23.39 28.77
N PRO A 136 14.49 24.75 28.70
CA PRO A 136 14.40 25.46 27.41
C PRO A 136 15.54 25.16 26.43
N LYS A 137 16.69 24.69 26.91
CA LYS A 137 17.84 24.31 26.08
C LYS A 137 17.72 22.90 25.43
N ALA A 138 16.66 22.17 25.74
CA ALA A 138 16.46 20.83 25.20
C ALA A 138 15.88 20.83 23.79
N LEU A 139 15.51 21.97 23.25
CA LEU A 139 14.96 22.18 21.91
C LEU A 139 15.99 22.78 20.95
#